data_3814a5ab4a9b58da1fd85d2fb286cf41
#
_entry.id   3814a5ab4a9b58da1fd85d2fb286cf41
#
_cell.length_a   1.000
_cell.length_b   1.000
_cell.length_c   1.000
_cell.angle_alpha   90.00
_cell.angle_beta   90.00
_cell.angle_gamma   90.00
#
_symmetry.space_group_name_H-M   'P 1'
#
loop_
_entity.id
_entity.type
_entity.pdbx_description
1 polymer ?
#
loop_
_entity_poly.entity_id
_entity_poly.type
_entity_poly.pdbx_seq_one_letter_code
_entity_poly.pdbx_strand_id
1 'polypeptide(L)'
;RLHKSSKCITFSQKNGRKGYDRANFEKYLFEVMMYAGSASLYQELNSTNKLPKIGDLLIIPGYPGHVVIIIDKKTVKGINYYLFANSWMPAQDIEIISGKNPKCRNFGNYTPILSTNDKIYINGYLFNIKTHLRTW
;
A
#
# COMPACT_ATOMS: atom_id res chain seq x y z
N ARG A 1 -10.76 -8.46 20.80
CA ARG A 1 -9.49 -9.19 20.70
C ARG A 1 -9.18 -9.45 19.24
N LEU A 2 -7.96 -9.16 18.84
CA LEU A 2 -7.45 -9.47 17.50
C LEU A 2 -6.97 -10.93 17.48
N HIS A 3 -7.47 -11.72 16.55
CA HIS A 3 -7.00 -13.09 16.32
C HIS A 3 -6.34 -13.16 14.96
N LYS A 4 -5.07 -13.52 14.92
CA LYS A 4 -4.33 -13.76 13.69
C LYS A 4 -4.44 -15.26 13.35
N SER A 5 -5.10 -15.61 12.27
CA SER A 5 -4.94 -16.91 11.62
C SER A 5 -3.97 -16.75 10.45
N SER A 6 -3.40 -17.84 9.94
CA SER A 6 -2.40 -17.84 8.87
C SER A 6 -2.84 -17.19 7.55
N LYS A 7 -4.09 -16.76 7.42
CA LYS A 7 -4.66 -16.16 6.20
C LYS A 7 -5.67 -15.03 6.43
N CYS A 8 -6.02 -14.70 7.66
CA CYS A 8 -7.05 -13.69 7.95
C CYS A 8 -6.90 -13.14 9.36
N ILE A 9 -7.08 -11.83 9.49
CA ILE A 9 -7.26 -11.18 10.78
C ILE A 9 -8.75 -11.15 11.06
N THR A 10 -9.16 -11.79 12.14
CA THR A 10 -10.56 -11.74 12.59
C THR A 10 -10.66 -10.92 13.87
N PHE A 11 -11.64 -10.03 13.90
CA PHE A 11 -11.99 -9.29 15.11
C PHE A 11 -13.09 -10.03 15.86
N SER A 12 -12.84 -10.39 17.11
CA SER A 12 -13.91 -10.88 17.99
C SER A 12 -14.15 -9.87 19.11
N GLN A 13 -15.37 -9.42 19.24
CA GLN A 13 -15.79 -8.53 20.31
C GLN A 13 -16.18 -9.35 21.55
N LYS A 14 -15.45 -9.13 22.66
CA LYS A 14 -15.83 -9.72 23.95
C LYS A 14 -16.88 -8.79 24.57
N ASN A 15 -18.13 -9.21 24.70
CA ASN A 15 -19.25 -8.45 25.28
C ASN A 15 -19.80 -7.27 24.47
N GLY A 16 -19.73 -7.32 23.13
CA GLY A 16 -20.31 -6.29 22.27
C GLY A 16 -21.72 -6.59 21.78
N ARG A 17 -22.52 -5.54 21.59
CA ARG A 17 -23.77 -5.65 20.82
C ARG A 17 -23.44 -6.20 19.43
N LYS A 18 -24.09 -7.30 19.04
CA LYS A 18 -24.04 -7.77 17.66
C LYS A 18 -24.88 -6.82 16.81
N GLY A 19 -24.29 -6.17 15.82
CA GLY A 19 -25.04 -5.32 14.91
C GLY A 19 -24.14 -4.63 13.89
N TYR A 20 -24.74 -4.27 12.74
CA TYR A 20 -24.14 -3.53 11.66
C TYR A 20 -24.46 -2.03 11.76
N ASP A 21 -24.66 -1.51 12.98
CA ASP A 21 -24.91 -0.10 13.20
C ASP A 21 -23.60 0.74 13.09
N ARG A 22 -23.78 2.06 12.94
CA ARG A 22 -22.69 3.00 12.77
C ARG A 22 -21.69 2.97 13.94
N ALA A 23 -22.17 2.83 15.18
CA ALA A 23 -21.30 2.83 16.35
C ALA A 23 -20.38 1.61 16.40
N ASN A 24 -20.88 0.43 15.99
CA ASN A 24 -20.07 -0.78 15.86
C ASN A 24 -19.09 -0.68 14.69
N PHE A 25 -19.48 -0.04 13.58
CA PHE A 25 -18.60 0.22 12.45
C PHE A 25 -17.47 1.18 12.82
N GLU A 26 -17.75 2.27 13.53
CA GLU A 26 -16.73 3.21 14.00
C GLU A 26 -15.74 2.55 14.96
N LYS A 27 -16.21 1.71 15.88
CA LYS A 27 -15.32 0.90 16.73
C LYS A 27 -14.45 -0.06 15.93
N TYR A 28 -15.02 -0.72 14.94
CA TYR A 28 -14.25 -1.60 14.05
C TYR A 28 -13.16 -0.82 13.30
N LEU A 29 -13.51 0.34 12.72
CA LEU A 29 -12.53 1.19 12.03
C LEU A 29 -11.41 1.65 12.98
N PHE A 30 -11.76 2.04 14.19
CA PHE A 30 -10.76 2.45 15.19
C PHE A 30 -9.78 1.31 15.49
N GLU A 31 -10.27 0.10 15.71
CA GLU A 31 -9.42 -1.09 15.93
C GLU A 31 -8.54 -1.37 14.70
N VAL A 32 -9.10 -1.28 13.48
CA VAL A 32 -8.32 -1.43 12.24
C VAL A 32 -7.20 -0.39 12.17
N MET A 33 -7.50 0.89 12.42
CA MET A 33 -6.51 1.98 12.38
C MET A 33 -5.40 1.79 13.41
N MET A 34 -5.72 1.24 14.59
CA MET A 34 -4.72 1.00 15.64
C MET A 34 -3.73 -0.12 15.28
N TYR A 35 -4.14 -1.10 14.46
CA TYR A 35 -3.33 -2.29 14.18
C TYR A 35 -2.88 -2.42 12.73
N ALA A 36 -3.54 -1.76 11.78
CA ALA A 36 -3.20 -1.82 10.35
C ALA A 36 -2.05 -0.84 10.01
N GLY A 37 -0.88 -1.13 10.55
CA GLY A 37 0.34 -0.39 10.23
C GLY A 37 1.08 -0.97 9.03
N SER A 38 2.08 -0.24 8.50
CA SER A 38 2.93 -0.68 7.39
C SER A 38 3.62 -2.02 7.67
N ALA A 39 4.02 -2.27 8.92
CA ALA A 39 4.67 -3.51 9.31
C ALA A 39 3.73 -4.72 9.26
N SER A 40 2.47 -4.58 9.72
CA SER A 40 1.48 -5.66 9.65
C SER A 40 1.06 -5.95 8.21
N LEU A 41 0.77 -4.91 7.41
CA LEU A 41 0.44 -5.06 6.00
C LEU A 41 1.56 -5.75 5.21
N TYR A 42 2.81 -5.39 5.49
CA TYR A 42 3.97 -6.01 4.84
C TYR A 42 4.07 -7.52 5.12
N GLN A 43 3.70 -7.95 6.32
CA GLN A 43 3.74 -9.37 6.71
C GLN A 43 2.53 -10.17 6.20
N GLU A 44 1.37 -9.53 6.08
CA GLU A 44 0.11 -10.19 5.73
C GLU A 44 -0.08 -10.34 4.23
N LEU A 45 0.39 -9.36 3.46
CA LEU A 45 0.25 -9.37 2.01
C LEU A 45 1.34 -10.22 1.34
N ASN A 46 1.00 -10.76 0.18
CA ASN A 46 1.89 -11.63 -0.56
C ASN A 46 3.00 -10.84 -1.27
N SER A 47 4.23 -11.34 -1.25
CA SER A 47 5.28 -10.87 -2.14
C SER A 47 5.05 -11.39 -3.56
N THR A 48 5.50 -10.64 -4.56
CA THR A 48 5.38 -11.06 -5.97
C THR A 48 6.64 -10.74 -6.75
N ASN A 49 6.98 -11.62 -7.70
CA ASN A 49 8.06 -11.40 -8.67
C ASN A 49 7.54 -10.87 -10.01
N LYS A 50 6.27 -10.46 -10.07
CA LYS A 50 5.65 -9.87 -11.27
C LYS A 50 5.73 -8.35 -11.20
N LEU A 51 5.57 -7.69 -12.36
CA LEU A 51 5.38 -6.24 -12.39
C LEU A 51 4.08 -5.85 -11.67
N PRO A 52 4.05 -4.64 -11.08
CA PRO A 52 2.90 -4.18 -10.31
C PRO A 52 1.59 -4.18 -11.10
N LYS A 53 0.48 -4.34 -10.37
CA LYS A 53 -0.89 -4.15 -10.86
C LYS A 53 -1.55 -3.00 -10.11
N ILE A 54 -2.65 -2.51 -10.65
CA ILE A 54 -3.54 -1.58 -9.95
C ILE A 54 -4.07 -2.26 -8.69
N GLY A 55 -4.04 -1.55 -7.56
CA GLY A 55 -4.41 -2.06 -6.24
C GLY A 55 -3.26 -2.67 -5.44
N ASP A 56 -2.11 -2.98 -6.06
CA ASP A 56 -0.93 -3.41 -5.32
C ASP A 56 -0.36 -2.26 -4.47
N LEU A 57 0.36 -2.63 -3.41
CA LEU A 57 0.96 -1.70 -2.46
C LEU A 57 2.50 -1.75 -2.56
N LEU A 58 3.12 -0.59 -2.45
CA LEU A 58 4.54 -0.47 -2.15
C LEU A 58 4.68 -0.13 -0.67
N ILE A 59 5.30 -1.02 0.10
CA ILE A 59 5.34 -0.92 1.55
C ILE A 59 6.79 -0.91 2.05
N ILE A 60 7.16 0.15 2.75
CA ILE A 60 8.35 0.19 3.61
C ILE A 60 7.87 -0.12 5.03
N PRO A 61 8.14 -1.31 5.57
CA PRO A 61 7.70 -1.66 6.91
C PRO A 61 8.53 -0.90 7.97
N GLY A 62 7.91 -0.52 9.06
CA GLY A 62 8.63 0.09 10.17
C GLY A 62 7.82 1.12 10.96
N TYR A 63 8.50 1.79 11.88
CA TYR A 63 7.99 2.87 12.72
C TYR A 63 9.00 4.03 12.71
N PRO A 64 8.84 5.06 11.89
CA PRO A 64 7.79 5.22 10.89
C PRO A 64 8.02 4.32 9.67
N GLY A 65 6.92 3.75 9.15
CA GLY A 65 6.88 3.07 7.86
C GLY A 65 6.16 3.93 6.82
N HIS A 66 6.11 3.45 5.55
CA HIS A 66 5.37 4.16 4.52
C HIS A 66 4.65 3.18 3.58
N VAL A 67 3.45 3.55 3.14
CA VAL A 67 2.62 2.75 2.24
C VAL A 67 2.14 3.63 1.10
N VAL A 68 2.32 3.14 -0.11
CA VAL A 68 1.85 3.79 -1.34
C VAL A 68 1.02 2.80 -2.12
N ILE A 69 -0.14 3.21 -2.58
CA ILE A 69 -1.02 2.38 -3.43
C ILE A 69 -0.84 2.73 -4.91
N ILE A 70 -0.87 1.71 -5.76
CA ILE A 70 -0.88 1.87 -7.21
C ILE A 70 -2.32 2.03 -7.67
N ILE A 71 -2.67 3.22 -8.18
CA ILE A 71 -4.04 3.58 -8.52
C ILE A 71 -4.33 3.50 -10.02
N ASP A 72 -3.31 3.61 -10.86
CA ASP A 72 -3.48 3.50 -12.30
C ASP A 72 -2.22 2.99 -12.99
N LYS A 73 -2.41 2.46 -14.23
CA LYS A 73 -1.35 1.92 -15.08
C LYS A 73 -1.60 2.29 -16.53
N LYS A 74 -0.57 2.78 -17.21
CA LYS A 74 -0.56 3.07 -18.64
C LYS A 74 0.62 2.39 -19.33
N THR A 75 0.41 1.84 -20.51
CA THR A 75 1.50 1.29 -21.33
C THR A 75 1.73 2.18 -22.54
N VAL A 76 2.95 2.69 -22.70
CA VAL A 76 3.35 3.54 -23.82
C VAL A 76 4.63 2.98 -24.42
N LYS A 77 4.61 2.66 -25.72
CA LYS A 77 5.76 2.07 -26.45
C LYS A 77 6.37 0.85 -25.74
N GLY A 78 5.54 -0.02 -25.17
CA GLY A 78 5.95 -1.23 -24.45
C GLY A 78 6.46 -1.00 -23.02
N ILE A 79 6.51 0.23 -22.54
CA ILE A 79 6.90 0.57 -21.17
C ILE A 79 5.66 0.78 -20.32
N ASN A 80 5.62 0.14 -19.15
CA ASN A 80 4.57 0.33 -18.16
C ASN A 80 4.88 1.51 -17.25
N TYR A 81 3.93 2.40 -17.14
CA TYR A 81 3.96 3.60 -16.30
C TYR A 81 2.85 3.50 -15.26
N TYR A 82 3.14 3.91 -14.04
CA TYR A 82 2.26 3.76 -12.89
C TYR A 82 2.01 5.10 -12.20
N LEU A 83 0.79 5.27 -11.73
CA LEU A 83 0.37 6.39 -10.92
C LEU A 83 0.13 5.90 -9.49
N PHE A 84 0.52 6.70 -8.53
CA PHE A 84 0.47 6.34 -7.12
C PHE A 84 -0.42 7.29 -6.34
N ALA A 85 -0.89 6.82 -5.18
CA ALA A 85 -1.51 7.64 -4.17
C ALA A 85 -0.99 7.26 -2.79
N ASN A 86 -0.94 8.22 -1.89
CA ASN A 86 -0.63 8.03 -0.49
C ASN A 86 -1.37 9.04 0.38
N SER A 87 -1.28 8.85 1.69
CA SER A 87 -1.63 9.83 2.71
C SER A 87 -0.47 9.95 3.70
N TRP A 88 -0.42 11.04 4.45
CA TRP A 88 0.64 11.36 5.39
C TRP A 88 0.18 11.31 6.84
N MET A 89 1.15 11.24 7.75
CA MET A 89 0.93 11.49 9.17
C MET A 89 1.39 12.92 9.54
N PRO A 90 0.59 13.72 10.27
CA PRO A 90 -0.77 13.42 10.76
C PRO A 90 -1.75 13.20 9.62
N ALA A 91 -2.88 12.54 9.89
CA ALA A 91 -3.87 12.14 8.89
C ALA A 91 -4.28 13.31 7.98
N GLN A 92 -4.12 13.10 6.69
CA GLN A 92 -4.39 14.06 5.62
C GLN A 92 -5.22 13.39 4.53
N ASP A 93 -5.70 14.18 3.60
CA ASP A 93 -6.35 13.67 2.39
C ASP A 93 -5.40 12.80 1.56
N ILE A 94 -5.98 11.91 0.77
CA ILE A 94 -5.21 11.10 -0.17
C ILE A 94 -4.72 11.99 -1.30
N GLU A 95 -3.41 11.97 -1.53
CA GLU A 95 -2.77 12.69 -2.62
C GLU A 95 -2.38 11.74 -3.76
N ILE A 96 -2.62 12.20 -5.00
CA ILE A 96 -2.07 11.56 -6.20
C ILE A 96 -0.64 12.04 -6.38
N ILE A 97 0.29 11.11 -6.42
CA ILE A 97 1.72 11.40 -6.44
C ILE A 97 2.42 10.70 -7.62
N SER A 98 3.51 11.29 -8.05
CA SER A 98 4.43 10.66 -8.99
C SER A 98 5.73 10.29 -8.30
N GLY A 99 6.33 9.20 -8.75
CA GLY A 99 7.68 8.83 -8.36
C GLY A 99 8.72 9.29 -9.39
N LYS A 100 9.95 8.85 -9.19
CA LYS A 100 11.06 9.04 -10.13
C LYS A 100 11.83 7.74 -10.27
N ASN A 101 11.93 7.24 -11.51
CA ASN A 101 12.83 6.15 -11.84
C ASN A 101 14.12 6.75 -12.46
N PRO A 102 15.30 6.51 -11.88
CA PRO A 102 16.54 7.04 -12.43
C PRO A 102 16.88 6.57 -13.85
N LYS A 103 16.32 5.43 -14.27
CA LYS A 103 16.61 4.80 -15.57
C LYS A 103 15.77 5.32 -16.73
N CYS A 104 14.62 5.95 -16.43
CA CYS A 104 13.67 6.35 -17.46
C CYS A 104 12.85 7.55 -17.01
N ARG A 105 12.55 8.44 -17.95
CA ARG A 105 11.72 9.62 -17.68
C ARG A 105 10.25 9.25 -17.45
N ASN A 106 9.60 10.04 -16.62
CA ASN A 106 8.15 9.96 -16.40
C ASN A 106 7.38 10.31 -17.69
N PHE A 107 6.18 9.77 -17.79
CA PHE A 107 5.17 10.17 -18.77
C PHE A 107 4.08 10.99 -18.05
N GLY A 108 4.21 12.32 -18.05
CA GLY A 108 3.42 13.19 -17.18
C GLY A 108 3.66 12.81 -15.70
N ASN A 109 2.60 12.57 -14.96
CA ASN A 109 2.67 12.15 -13.56
C ASN A 109 2.92 10.63 -13.38
N TYR A 110 2.97 9.86 -14.46
CA TYR A 110 3.20 8.43 -14.40
C TYR A 110 4.68 8.09 -14.36
N THR A 111 5.05 7.26 -13.42
CA THR A 111 6.41 6.79 -13.19
C THR A 111 6.64 5.46 -13.89
N PRO A 112 7.70 5.30 -14.69
CA PRO A 112 8.00 4.03 -15.34
C PRO A 112 8.54 3.01 -14.35
N ILE A 113 8.11 1.75 -14.48
CA ILE A 113 8.72 0.58 -13.84
C ILE A 113 9.01 -0.44 -14.96
N LEU A 114 10.29 -0.66 -15.22
CA LEU A 114 10.78 -1.47 -16.33
C LEU A 114 10.94 -2.94 -15.92
N SER A 115 11.29 -3.16 -14.66
CA SER A 115 11.52 -4.49 -14.11
C SER A 115 11.26 -4.54 -12.61
N THR A 116 11.15 -5.74 -12.07
CA THR A 116 11.03 -5.97 -10.62
C THR A 116 12.30 -5.59 -9.83
N ASN A 117 13.43 -5.42 -10.51
CA ASN A 117 14.67 -4.97 -9.88
C ASN A 117 14.81 -3.43 -9.84
N ASP A 118 13.81 -2.70 -10.32
CA ASP A 118 13.87 -1.26 -10.30
C ASP A 118 13.76 -0.70 -8.88
N LYS A 119 14.44 0.43 -8.72
CA LYS A 119 14.35 1.28 -7.54
C LYS A 119 13.73 2.60 -7.98
N ILE A 120 12.67 3.02 -7.30
CA ILE A 120 11.99 4.28 -7.58
C ILE A 120 11.94 5.14 -6.33
N TYR A 121 12.00 6.44 -6.52
CA TYR A 121 11.86 7.42 -5.45
C TYR A 121 10.43 7.98 -5.49
N ILE A 122 9.74 7.94 -4.37
CA ILE A 122 8.42 8.56 -4.20
C ILE A 122 8.47 9.38 -2.91
N ASN A 123 8.27 10.68 -2.99
CA ASN A 123 8.24 11.60 -1.84
C ASN A 123 9.42 11.41 -0.86
N GLY A 124 10.63 11.28 -1.40
CA GLY A 124 11.85 11.10 -0.58
C GLY A 124 12.11 9.66 -0.12
N TYR A 125 11.16 8.75 -0.26
CA TYR A 125 11.35 7.34 0.05
C TYR A 125 11.87 6.56 -1.15
N LEU A 126 12.82 5.66 -0.90
CA LEU A 126 13.35 4.73 -1.91
C LEU A 126 12.60 3.39 -1.85
N PHE A 127 11.84 3.09 -2.87
CA PHE A 127 11.17 1.81 -3.02
C PHE A 127 11.94 0.89 -3.96
N ASN A 128 12.32 -0.28 -3.49
CA ASN A 128 12.79 -1.38 -4.31
C ASN A 128 11.58 -2.25 -4.66
N ILE A 129 11.25 -2.34 -5.95
CA ILE A 129 10.03 -3.05 -6.39
C ILE A 129 10.04 -4.50 -5.90
N LYS A 130 11.15 -5.21 -6.03
CA LYS A 130 11.26 -6.62 -5.65
C LYS A 130 10.95 -6.89 -4.17
N THR A 131 11.38 -5.99 -3.28
CA THR A 131 11.25 -6.20 -1.83
C THR A 131 10.03 -5.52 -1.23
N HIS A 132 9.60 -4.39 -1.78
CA HIS A 132 8.54 -3.58 -1.19
C HIS A 132 7.16 -3.78 -1.84
N LEU A 133 7.09 -4.41 -3.03
CA LEU A 133 5.81 -4.70 -3.67
C LEU A 133 5.05 -5.80 -2.94
N ARG A 134 3.79 -5.52 -2.64
CA ARG A 134 2.85 -6.46 -2.00
C ARG A 134 1.55 -6.49 -2.79
N THR A 135 0.98 -7.68 -2.89
CA THR A 135 -0.30 -7.94 -3.59
C THR A 135 -1.26 -8.69 -2.68
N TRP A 136 -2.55 -8.46 -2.91
CA TRP A 136 -3.65 -9.14 -2.21
C TRP A 136 -3.76 -10.61 -2.59
#